data_98c90f05171bb316f9e926617b29cc09
#
_entry.id   98c90f05171bb316f9e926617b29cc09
#
_cell.length_a   1.000
_cell.length_b   1.000
_cell.length_c   1.000
_cell.angle_alpha   90.00
_cell.angle_beta   90.00
_cell.angle_gamma   90.00
#
_symmetry.space_group_name_H-M   'P 1'
#
loop_
_entity.id
_entity.type
_entity.pdbx_description
1 polymer ?
#
loop_
_entity_poly.entity_id
_entity_poly.type
_entity_poly.pdbx_seq_one_letter_code
_entity_poly.pdbx_strand_id
1 'polypeptide(L)'
;MFSGLLAALALIAVYLYAQNSWLQLSRYALKAGLERPMTIVQLSDLHNARFGEEQARLLDMVRAQSPDAIVITGDLIDDTKGGHEPALELARGCAAIAPTYFVTGNHEKLSRSYEAFLLEMEKTGVINLSGRTVTLENGVTLTGAQDVGFIGRENYADYVASLAPEAAGYHILLAHRPEFVASYAAAGFDLAICGHAHGGQIRLPFIGGLYAPGQGRLPRYTAGLYDEGDMTMLVSRGLGNSVFPFRVNNRPEVAALTIE
;
A
#
# COMPACT_ATOMS: atom_id res chain seq x y z
N MET A 1 44.71 -9.01 2.02
CA MET A 1 43.45 -9.79 1.88
C MET A 1 42.39 -9.40 2.91
N PHE A 2 42.71 -9.29 4.21
CA PHE A 2 41.75 -8.96 5.29
C PHE A 2 41.08 -7.57 5.11
N SER A 3 41.84 -6.54 4.72
CA SER A 3 41.26 -5.20 4.47
C SER A 3 40.28 -5.12 3.32
N GLY A 4 40.49 -5.91 2.24
CA GLY A 4 39.55 -5.97 1.12
C GLY A 4 38.23 -6.63 1.50
N LEU A 5 38.27 -7.69 2.30
CA LEU A 5 37.07 -8.37 2.80
C LEU A 5 36.24 -7.44 3.72
N LEU A 6 36.90 -6.72 4.64
CA LEU A 6 36.21 -5.77 5.50
C LEU A 6 35.56 -4.63 4.71
N ALA A 7 36.22 -4.11 3.69
CA ALA A 7 35.67 -3.08 2.82
C ALA A 7 34.43 -3.62 2.04
N ALA A 8 34.48 -4.84 1.53
CA ALA A 8 33.35 -5.46 0.84
C ALA A 8 32.16 -5.67 1.77
N LEU A 9 32.36 -6.14 2.99
CA LEU A 9 31.31 -6.31 3.99
C LEU A 9 30.69 -4.96 4.39
N ALA A 10 31.50 -3.91 4.55
CA ALA A 10 30.99 -2.56 4.83
C ALA A 10 30.12 -2.04 3.68
N LEU A 11 30.52 -2.22 2.43
CA LEU A 11 29.73 -1.82 1.27
C LEU A 11 28.40 -2.58 1.18
N ILE A 12 28.39 -3.87 1.47
CA ILE A 12 27.16 -4.68 1.53
C ILE A 12 26.24 -4.17 2.64
N ALA A 13 26.78 -3.86 3.82
CA ALA A 13 26.01 -3.34 4.94
C ALA A 13 25.37 -1.98 4.60
N VAL A 14 26.14 -1.05 4.00
CA VAL A 14 25.63 0.25 3.53
C VAL A 14 24.56 0.07 2.47
N TYR A 15 24.77 -0.83 1.50
CA TYR A 15 23.79 -1.13 0.47
C TYR A 15 22.47 -1.65 1.08
N LEU A 16 22.54 -2.66 1.96
CA LEU A 16 21.35 -3.21 2.61
C LEU A 16 20.64 -2.18 3.48
N TYR A 17 21.39 -1.33 4.19
CA TYR A 17 20.81 -0.22 4.92
C TYR A 17 20.05 0.75 4.01
N ALA A 18 20.67 1.15 2.89
CA ALA A 18 20.03 2.02 1.91
C ALA A 18 18.76 1.39 1.32
N GLN A 19 18.79 0.08 1.02
CA GLN A 19 17.63 -0.63 0.50
C GLN A 19 16.46 -0.71 1.50
N ASN A 20 16.71 -0.58 2.79
CA ASN A 20 15.67 -0.65 3.81
C ASN A 20 15.22 0.72 4.34
N SER A 21 16.05 1.78 4.16
CA SER A 21 15.84 3.07 4.85
C SER A 21 15.66 4.25 3.90
N TRP A 22 16.09 4.13 2.63
CA TRP A 22 15.98 5.22 1.67
C TRP A 22 14.68 5.11 0.89
N LEU A 23 13.76 6.02 1.17
CA LEU A 23 12.51 6.13 0.45
C LEU A 23 12.74 6.31 -1.06
N GLN A 24 11.87 5.72 -1.84
CA GLN A 24 11.77 5.89 -3.28
C GLN A 24 10.39 6.44 -3.63
N LEU A 25 10.36 7.51 -4.39
CA LEU A 25 9.14 7.99 -5.01
C LEU A 25 9.00 7.33 -6.38
N SER A 26 7.88 6.65 -6.60
CA SER A 26 7.47 6.14 -7.92
C SER A 26 6.28 6.95 -8.42
N ARG A 27 6.34 7.43 -9.66
CA ARG A 27 5.24 8.15 -10.29
C ARG A 27 4.62 7.30 -11.37
N TYR A 28 3.31 7.22 -11.33
CA TYR A 28 2.48 6.49 -12.28
C TYR A 28 1.47 7.46 -12.89
N ALA A 29 1.07 7.20 -14.13
CA ALA A 29 0.01 7.94 -14.79
C ALA A 29 -0.97 6.96 -15.45
N LEU A 30 -2.26 7.25 -15.33
CA LEU A 30 -3.33 6.48 -15.90
C LEU A 30 -4.33 7.41 -16.59
N LYS A 31 -4.66 7.09 -17.83
CA LYS A 31 -5.68 7.81 -18.59
C LYS A 31 -7.04 7.16 -18.34
N ALA A 32 -7.92 7.91 -17.71
CA ALA A 32 -9.27 7.46 -17.34
C ALA A 32 -10.38 8.37 -17.89
N GLY A 33 -9.99 9.44 -18.59
CA GLY A 33 -10.96 10.41 -19.14
C GLY A 33 -11.67 11.23 -18.06
N LEU A 34 -11.02 11.47 -16.93
CA LEU A 34 -11.56 12.33 -15.89
C LEU A 34 -11.62 13.78 -16.37
N GLU A 35 -12.72 14.49 -16.06
CA GLU A 35 -12.85 15.93 -16.37
C GLU A 35 -11.76 16.76 -15.68
N ARG A 36 -11.32 16.34 -14.50
CA ARG A 36 -10.24 16.96 -13.75
C ARG A 36 -9.24 15.88 -13.33
N PRO A 37 -7.98 16.00 -13.77
CA PRO A 37 -6.91 15.12 -13.29
C PRO A 37 -6.83 15.16 -11.77
N MET A 38 -6.51 14.01 -11.17
CA MET A 38 -6.29 13.92 -9.73
C MET A 38 -5.02 13.13 -9.41
N THR A 39 -4.38 13.47 -8.31
CA THR A 39 -3.21 12.76 -7.79
C THR A 39 -3.57 12.03 -6.52
N ILE A 40 -3.41 10.72 -6.52
CA ILE A 40 -3.52 9.86 -5.34
C ILE A 40 -2.12 9.44 -4.91
N VAL A 41 -1.80 9.62 -3.62
CA VAL A 41 -0.58 9.04 -3.04
C VAL A 41 -0.95 7.79 -2.26
N GLN A 42 -0.36 6.67 -2.65
CA GLN A 42 -0.51 5.39 -1.96
C GLN A 42 0.66 5.16 -1.01
N LEU A 43 0.31 4.76 0.22
CA LEU A 43 1.20 4.23 1.25
C LEU A 43 0.69 2.84 1.63
N SER A 44 1.59 1.90 1.91
CA SER A 44 1.21 0.53 2.27
C SER A 44 2.29 -0.15 3.09
N ASP A 45 1.91 -1.16 3.87
CA ASP A 45 2.84 -2.09 4.50
C ASP A 45 3.92 -1.36 5.34
N LEU A 46 3.50 -0.46 6.23
CA LEU A 46 4.41 0.29 7.09
C LEU A 46 5.10 -0.62 8.12
N HIS A 47 4.34 -1.60 8.69
CA HIS A 47 4.83 -2.53 9.71
C HIS A 47 5.64 -1.82 10.81
N ASN A 48 5.11 -0.76 11.36
CA ASN A 48 5.75 0.07 12.41
C ASN A 48 7.12 0.66 12.02
N ALA A 49 7.49 0.71 10.73
CA ALA A 49 8.72 1.33 10.28
C ALA A 49 8.70 2.86 10.53
N ARG A 50 9.88 3.43 10.78
CA ARG A 50 10.05 4.87 10.99
C ARG A 50 10.95 5.48 9.92
N PHE A 51 10.49 6.59 9.35
CA PHE A 51 11.19 7.37 8.33
C PHE A 51 11.45 8.80 8.81
N GLY A 52 12.27 8.91 9.84
CA GLY A 52 12.53 10.14 10.58
C GLY A 52 11.64 10.25 11.83
N GLU A 53 11.89 11.27 12.63
CA GLU A 53 11.05 11.62 13.79
C GLU A 53 9.65 11.97 13.30
N GLU A 54 8.61 11.44 13.96
CA GLU A 54 7.21 11.64 13.56
C GLU A 54 6.94 11.40 12.06
N GLN A 55 7.66 10.47 11.44
CA GLN A 55 7.58 10.15 10.01
C GLN A 55 7.95 11.31 9.06
N ALA A 56 8.69 12.32 9.53
CA ALA A 56 8.92 13.58 8.82
C ALA A 56 9.41 13.38 7.38
N ARG A 57 10.41 12.50 7.16
CA ARG A 57 10.95 12.26 5.80
C ARG A 57 9.92 11.65 4.85
N LEU A 58 9.03 10.79 5.35
CA LEU A 58 7.96 10.18 4.57
C LEU A 58 6.88 11.22 4.26
N LEU A 59 6.44 11.97 5.25
CA LEU A 59 5.42 12.99 5.11
C LEU A 59 5.85 14.15 4.21
N ASP A 60 7.13 14.55 4.23
CA ASP A 60 7.68 15.55 3.31
C ASP A 60 7.62 15.07 1.85
N MET A 61 7.92 13.78 1.61
CA MET A 61 7.81 13.19 0.28
C MET A 61 6.36 13.13 -0.21
N VAL A 62 5.41 12.80 0.68
CA VAL A 62 3.96 12.81 0.39
C VAL A 62 3.49 14.22 0.07
N ARG A 63 3.79 15.20 0.92
CA ARG A 63 3.39 16.61 0.77
C ARG A 63 3.87 17.21 -0.54
N ALA A 64 5.09 16.87 -0.95
CA ALA A 64 5.70 17.34 -2.20
C ALA A 64 4.97 16.85 -3.47
N GLN A 65 4.05 15.86 -3.36
CA GLN A 65 3.24 15.42 -4.49
C GLN A 65 1.91 16.19 -4.61
N SER A 66 1.57 17.04 -3.65
CA SER A 66 0.31 17.80 -3.59
C SER A 66 -0.91 16.90 -3.87
N PRO A 67 -1.10 15.81 -3.09
CA PRO A 67 -2.15 14.83 -3.37
C PRO A 67 -3.55 15.41 -3.14
N ASP A 68 -4.49 15.03 -4.01
CA ASP A 68 -5.93 15.25 -3.83
C ASP A 68 -6.51 14.25 -2.82
N ALA A 69 -5.91 13.07 -2.73
CA ALA A 69 -6.22 12.06 -1.74
C ALA A 69 -4.98 11.22 -1.38
N ILE A 70 -4.93 10.74 -0.14
CA ILE A 70 -3.95 9.76 0.31
C ILE A 70 -4.68 8.46 0.62
N VAL A 71 -4.15 7.34 0.15
CA VAL A 71 -4.72 6.02 0.42
C VAL A 71 -3.71 5.12 1.12
N ILE A 72 -4.15 4.46 2.17
CA ILE A 72 -3.33 3.55 2.98
C ILE A 72 -3.91 2.15 2.81
N THR A 73 -3.17 1.28 2.15
CA THR A 73 -3.66 -0.04 1.72
C THR A 73 -3.24 -1.18 2.64
N GLY A 74 -3.30 -0.95 3.96
CA GLY A 74 -3.17 -1.97 5.00
C GLY A 74 -1.75 -2.21 5.50
N ASP A 75 -1.65 -3.08 6.49
CA ASP A 75 -0.43 -3.51 7.17
C ASP A 75 0.38 -2.34 7.74
N LEU A 76 -0.32 -1.41 8.42
CA LEU A 76 0.32 -0.29 9.13
C LEU A 76 1.04 -0.76 10.39
N ILE A 77 0.45 -1.72 11.10
CA ILE A 77 0.95 -2.23 12.38
C ILE A 77 1.54 -3.62 12.24
N ASP A 78 2.40 -3.98 13.21
CA ASP A 78 3.00 -5.29 13.34
C ASP A 78 3.28 -5.54 14.83
N ASP A 79 2.49 -6.40 15.46
CA ASP A 79 2.59 -6.70 16.91
C ASP A 79 3.98 -7.20 17.32
N THR A 80 4.77 -7.74 16.39
CA THR A 80 6.14 -8.21 16.68
C THR A 80 7.15 -7.07 16.81
N LYS A 81 6.78 -5.86 16.39
CA LYS A 81 7.67 -4.67 16.35
C LYS A 81 7.29 -3.58 17.36
N GLY A 82 6.38 -3.91 18.28
CA GLY A 82 5.92 -3.01 19.35
C GLY A 82 4.97 -1.92 18.86
N GLY A 83 4.18 -1.38 19.75
CA GLY A 83 3.21 -0.29 19.71
C GLY A 83 2.70 0.27 18.38
N HIS A 84 1.62 1.06 18.45
CA HIS A 84 0.99 1.61 17.23
C HIS A 84 1.53 2.99 16.84
N GLU A 85 2.41 3.59 17.66
CA GLU A 85 2.79 5.00 17.50
C GLU A 85 3.34 5.35 16.11
N PRO A 86 4.21 4.54 15.45
CA PRO A 86 4.65 4.87 14.09
C PRO A 86 3.52 4.94 13.06
N ALA A 87 2.50 4.09 13.20
CA ALA A 87 1.32 4.09 12.35
C ALA A 87 0.43 5.32 12.60
N LEU A 88 0.24 5.67 13.87
CA LEU A 88 -0.56 6.84 14.28
C LEU A 88 0.13 8.16 13.92
N GLU A 89 1.46 8.25 14.04
CA GLU A 89 2.25 9.39 13.55
C GLU A 89 2.02 9.61 12.04
N LEU A 90 2.12 8.52 11.26
CA LEU A 90 1.87 8.56 9.82
C LEU A 90 0.44 9.01 9.52
N ALA A 91 -0.54 8.41 10.20
CA ALA A 91 -1.96 8.70 10.00
C ALA A 91 -2.28 10.18 10.27
N ARG A 92 -1.84 10.73 11.42
CA ARG A 92 -2.01 12.15 11.76
C ARG A 92 -1.35 13.07 10.72
N GLY A 93 -0.13 12.74 10.32
CA GLY A 93 0.60 13.52 9.32
C GLY A 93 -0.06 13.50 7.93
N CYS A 94 -0.58 12.35 7.50
CA CYS A 94 -1.30 12.23 6.23
C CYS A 94 -2.61 13.02 6.27
N ALA A 95 -3.42 12.88 7.31
CA ALA A 95 -4.68 13.60 7.48
C ALA A 95 -4.49 15.14 7.52
N ALA A 96 -3.32 15.61 7.97
CA ALA A 96 -2.95 17.04 7.92
C ALA A 96 -2.51 17.52 6.52
N ILE A 97 -2.27 16.61 5.57
CA ILE A 97 -1.86 16.95 4.18
C ILE A 97 -3.06 16.92 3.24
N ALA A 98 -3.85 15.85 3.23
CA ALA A 98 -5.00 15.68 2.35
C ALA A 98 -6.01 14.67 2.95
N PRO A 99 -7.25 14.59 2.43
CA PRO A 99 -8.18 13.54 2.77
C PRO A 99 -7.51 12.17 2.68
N THR A 100 -7.52 11.41 3.77
CA THR A 100 -6.79 10.16 3.88
C THR A 100 -7.73 9.00 4.19
N TYR A 101 -7.63 7.94 3.39
CA TYR A 101 -8.47 6.76 3.45
C TYR A 101 -7.62 5.53 3.77
N PHE A 102 -8.11 4.68 4.66
CA PHE A 102 -7.42 3.49 5.12
C PHE A 102 -8.28 2.25 4.90
N VAL A 103 -7.67 1.16 4.47
CA VAL A 103 -8.24 -0.19 4.51
C VAL A 103 -7.30 -1.13 5.27
N THR A 104 -7.88 -2.17 5.86
CA THR A 104 -7.13 -3.15 6.66
C THR A 104 -6.30 -4.09 5.78
N GLY A 105 -5.13 -4.50 6.30
CA GLY A 105 -4.36 -5.63 5.81
C GLY A 105 -4.45 -6.83 6.76
N ASN A 106 -3.61 -7.83 6.52
CA ASN A 106 -3.61 -9.04 7.35
C ASN A 106 -2.96 -8.84 8.71
N HIS A 107 -2.02 -7.91 8.85
CA HIS A 107 -1.41 -7.63 10.15
C HIS A 107 -2.39 -6.95 11.11
N GLU A 108 -3.30 -6.11 10.63
CA GLU A 108 -4.40 -5.61 11.44
C GLU A 108 -5.27 -6.75 11.96
N LYS A 109 -5.62 -7.74 11.10
CA LYS A 109 -6.41 -8.91 11.53
C LYS A 109 -5.68 -9.77 12.56
N LEU A 110 -4.37 -9.91 12.44
CA LEU A 110 -3.57 -10.74 13.34
C LEU A 110 -3.26 -10.02 14.66
N SER A 111 -3.39 -8.71 14.72
CA SER A 111 -3.09 -7.91 15.91
C SER A 111 -4.10 -8.18 17.03
N ARG A 112 -3.57 -8.43 18.22
CA ARG A 112 -4.37 -8.58 19.44
C ARG A 112 -4.93 -7.23 19.94
N SER A 113 -4.35 -6.13 19.48
CA SER A 113 -4.72 -4.77 19.85
C SER A 113 -5.46 -4.03 18.72
N TYR A 114 -5.98 -4.74 17.72
CA TYR A 114 -6.64 -4.16 16.55
C TYR A 114 -7.77 -3.18 16.91
N GLU A 115 -8.67 -3.55 17.83
CA GLU A 115 -9.77 -2.68 18.25
C GLU A 115 -9.27 -1.39 18.90
N ALA A 116 -8.23 -1.48 19.75
CA ALA A 116 -7.61 -0.31 20.36
C ALA A 116 -6.93 0.56 19.30
N PHE A 117 -6.26 -0.05 18.33
CA PHE A 117 -5.65 0.65 17.21
C PHE A 117 -6.68 1.41 16.38
N LEU A 118 -7.83 0.81 16.06
CA LEU A 118 -8.89 1.49 15.31
C LEU A 118 -9.43 2.71 16.04
N LEU A 119 -9.66 2.60 17.36
CA LEU A 119 -10.12 3.73 18.19
C LEU A 119 -9.12 4.89 18.21
N GLU A 120 -7.82 4.59 18.11
CA GLU A 120 -6.78 5.61 18.02
C GLU A 120 -6.70 6.19 16.60
N MET A 121 -6.84 5.35 15.57
CA MET A 121 -6.87 5.77 14.17
C MET A 121 -8.01 6.76 13.88
N GLU A 122 -9.21 6.54 14.43
CA GLU A 122 -10.35 7.45 14.29
C GLU A 122 -10.03 8.88 14.77
N LYS A 123 -9.20 9.01 15.81
CA LYS A 123 -8.79 10.32 16.36
C LYS A 123 -7.77 11.05 15.48
N THR A 124 -7.16 10.38 14.50
CA THR A 124 -6.16 10.98 13.60
C THR A 124 -6.78 11.78 12.46
N GLY A 125 -8.07 11.62 12.18
CA GLY A 125 -8.76 12.21 11.05
C GLY A 125 -8.69 11.33 9.78
N VAL A 126 -8.06 10.16 9.83
CA VAL A 126 -8.07 9.16 8.74
C VAL A 126 -9.41 8.45 8.70
N ILE A 127 -9.98 8.29 7.51
CA ILE A 127 -11.25 7.62 7.29
C ILE A 127 -11.00 6.13 7.06
N ASN A 128 -11.46 5.28 7.98
CA ASN A 128 -11.49 3.83 7.74
C ASN A 128 -12.57 3.52 6.70
N LEU A 129 -12.12 3.10 5.52
CA LEU A 129 -12.99 2.81 4.38
C LEU A 129 -13.32 1.30 4.23
N SER A 130 -12.81 0.44 5.11
CA SER A 130 -13.05 -1.02 5.03
C SER A 130 -14.54 -1.35 5.03
N GLY A 131 -15.04 -1.93 3.93
CA GLY A 131 -16.46 -2.23 3.71
C GLY A 131 -17.35 -1.01 3.42
N ARG A 132 -16.77 0.11 3.00
CA ARG A 132 -17.49 1.38 2.76
C ARG A 132 -17.09 1.99 1.42
N THR A 133 -17.95 2.88 0.91
CA THR A 133 -17.70 3.67 -0.29
C THR A 133 -17.85 5.16 0.03
N VAL A 134 -17.02 5.98 -0.58
CA VAL A 134 -17.10 7.44 -0.55
C VAL A 134 -16.99 7.99 -1.96
N THR A 135 -17.72 9.05 -2.26
CA THR A 135 -17.60 9.79 -3.51
C THR A 135 -16.80 11.07 -3.25
N LEU A 136 -15.74 11.26 -4.01
CA LEU A 136 -14.90 12.46 -3.95
C LEU A 136 -15.58 13.63 -4.68
N GLU A 137 -15.10 14.86 -4.45
CA GLU A 137 -15.67 16.08 -5.04
C GLU A 137 -15.66 16.09 -6.58
N ASN A 138 -14.72 15.36 -7.20
CA ASN A 138 -14.62 15.20 -8.66
C ASN A 138 -15.48 14.07 -9.23
N GLY A 139 -16.31 13.43 -8.41
CA GLY A 139 -17.20 12.35 -8.83
C GLY A 139 -16.58 10.94 -8.84
N VAL A 140 -15.27 10.82 -8.62
CA VAL A 140 -14.60 9.53 -8.46
C VAL A 140 -15.05 8.87 -7.16
N THR A 141 -15.33 7.57 -7.19
CA THR A 141 -15.67 6.81 -5.99
C THR A 141 -14.49 5.99 -5.50
N LEU A 142 -14.28 6.00 -4.18
CA LEU A 142 -13.35 5.10 -3.51
C LEU A 142 -14.15 4.08 -2.71
N THR A 143 -13.95 2.81 -2.98
CA THR A 143 -14.54 1.69 -2.21
C THR A 143 -13.42 0.95 -1.51
N GLY A 144 -13.55 0.69 -0.23
CA GLY A 144 -12.56 -0.06 0.55
C GLY A 144 -12.98 -1.50 0.78
N ALA A 145 -12.17 -2.46 0.36
CA ALA A 145 -12.34 -3.86 0.75
C ALA A 145 -11.64 -4.14 2.08
N GLN A 146 -12.31 -4.85 2.96
CA GLN A 146 -11.70 -5.42 4.15
C GLN A 146 -10.79 -6.59 3.76
N ASP A 147 -9.68 -6.82 4.47
CA ASP A 147 -8.79 -7.93 4.15
C ASP A 147 -9.51 -9.30 4.26
N VAL A 148 -9.12 -10.21 3.39
CA VAL A 148 -9.69 -11.57 3.34
C VAL A 148 -9.59 -12.32 4.67
N GLY A 149 -8.64 -11.95 5.52
CA GLY A 149 -8.49 -12.50 6.86
C GLY A 149 -9.70 -12.25 7.78
N PHE A 150 -10.46 -11.18 7.53
CA PHE A 150 -11.69 -10.88 8.27
C PHE A 150 -12.92 -11.59 7.67
N ILE A 151 -12.92 -11.83 6.35
CA ILE A 151 -14.07 -12.32 5.58
C ILE A 151 -14.06 -13.85 5.45
N GLY A 152 -12.85 -14.45 5.34
CA GLY A 152 -12.65 -15.84 4.93
C GLY A 152 -12.44 -15.96 3.41
N ARG A 153 -11.50 -16.81 3.02
CA ARG A 153 -11.09 -16.95 1.61
C ARG A 153 -12.22 -17.47 0.71
N GLU A 154 -13.03 -18.35 1.23
CA GLU A 154 -14.18 -18.97 0.55
C GLU A 154 -15.28 -17.96 0.22
N ASN A 155 -15.44 -16.93 1.04
CA ASN A 155 -16.51 -15.93 0.87
C ASN A 155 -16.00 -14.64 0.20
N TYR A 156 -14.68 -14.54 -0.05
CA TYR A 156 -14.08 -13.25 -0.42
C TYR A 156 -14.54 -12.76 -1.81
N ALA A 157 -14.75 -13.66 -2.76
CA ALA A 157 -15.25 -13.28 -4.09
C ALA A 157 -16.67 -12.70 -4.01
N ASP A 158 -17.57 -13.33 -3.25
CA ASP A 158 -18.93 -12.86 -3.05
C ASP A 158 -18.96 -11.53 -2.27
N TYR A 159 -18.08 -11.40 -1.28
CA TYR A 159 -17.92 -10.14 -0.56
C TYR A 159 -17.47 -9.00 -1.48
N VAL A 160 -16.46 -9.22 -2.34
CA VAL A 160 -16.02 -8.22 -3.31
C VAL A 160 -17.13 -7.88 -4.31
N ALA A 161 -17.87 -8.88 -4.79
CA ALA A 161 -19.03 -8.66 -5.66
C ALA A 161 -20.13 -7.82 -4.99
N SER A 162 -20.31 -7.94 -3.66
CA SER A 162 -21.25 -7.09 -2.91
C SER A 162 -20.82 -5.63 -2.78
N LEU A 163 -19.57 -5.32 -3.08
CA LEU A 163 -19.00 -3.96 -3.11
C LEU A 163 -19.03 -3.35 -4.53
N ALA A 164 -19.57 -4.07 -5.51
CA ALA A 164 -19.61 -3.63 -6.91
C ALA A 164 -20.19 -2.21 -7.05
N PRO A 165 -19.66 -1.38 -7.97
CA PRO A 165 -20.20 -0.05 -8.23
C PRO A 165 -21.67 -0.10 -8.67
N GLU A 166 -22.53 0.72 -8.06
CA GLU A 166 -23.95 0.81 -8.41
C GLU A 166 -24.25 1.96 -9.39
N ALA A 167 -23.36 2.94 -9.50
CA ALA A 167 -23.56 4.15 -10.29
C ALA A 167 -22.55 4.23 -11.45
N ALA A 168 -22.85 5.09 -12.43
CA ALA A 168 -21.88 5.45 -13.47
C ALA A 168 -20.76 6.34 -12.87
N GLY A 169 -19.54 6.22 -13.37
CA GLY A 169 -18.39 7.00 -12.91
C GLY A 169 -17.08 6.21 -12.95
N TYR A 170 -16.03 6.77 -12.40
CA TYR A 170 -14.75 6.09 -12.23
C TYR A 170 -14.64 5.52 -10.82
N HIS A 171 -14.44 4.22 -10.71
CA HIS A 171 -14.55 3.47 -9.47
C HIS A 171 -13.23 2.84 -9.08
N ILE A 172 -12.69 3.27 -7.94
CA ILE A 172 -11.42 2.81 -7.40
C ILE A 172 -11.67 1.90 -6.21
N LEU A 173 -11.15 0.69 -6.26
CA LEU A 173 -11.10 -0.22 -5.13
C LEU A 173 -9.79 -0.06 -4.37
N LEU A 174 -9.85 0.18 -3.08
CA LEU A 174 -8.74 0.04 -2.16
C LEU A 174 -8.81 -1.36 -1.54
N ALA A 175 -7.78 -2.16 -1.77
CA ALA A 175 -7.69 -3.51 -1.22
C ALA A 175 -6.24 -3.78 -0.80
N HIS A 176 -6.04 -4.72 0.12
CA HIS A 176 -4.68 -5.02 0.55
C HIS A 176 -3.98 -5.99 -0.41
N ARG A 177 -4.67 -7.04 -0.89
CA ARG A 177 -4.07 -8.19 -1.56
C ARG A 177 -4.25 -8.21 -3.08
N PRO A 178 -3.15 -8.17 -3.86
CA PRO A 178 -3.23 -8.16 -5.31
C PRO A 178 -3.61 -9.51 -5.93
N GLU A 179 -3.45 -10.63 -5.20
CA GLU A 179 -3.77 -11.97 -5.72
C GLU A 179 -5.27 -12.24 -5.93
N PHE A 180 -6.13 -11.34 -5.47
CA PHE A 180 -7.59 -11.41 -5.71
C PHE A 180 -8.05 -10.55 -6.90
N VAL A 181 -7.13 -10.12 -7.75
CA VAL A 181 -7.39 -9.24 -8.90
C VAL A 181 -8.54 -9.71 -9.77
N ALA A 182 -8.70 -11.03 -9.98
CA ALA A 182 -9.81 -11.58 -10.76
C ALA A 182 -11.18 -11.25 -10.15
N SER A 183 -11.31 -11.26 -8.83
CA SER A 183 -12.54 -10.86 -8.13
C SER A 183 -12.79 -9.36 -8.25
N TYR A 184 -11.74 -8.54 -8.21
CA TYR A 184 -11.83 -7.09 -8.35
C TYR A 184 -12.30 -6.69 -9.75
N ALA A 185 -11.71 -7.29 -10.78
CA ALA A 185 -12.11 -7.06 -12.17
C ALA A 185 -13.55 -7.56 -12.45
N ALA A 186 -13.92 -8.75 -11.93
CA ALA A 186 -15.25 -9.30 -12.08
C ALA A 186 -16.35 -8.44 -11.40
N ALA A 187 -15.98 -7.69 -10.35
CA ALA A 187 -16.89 -6.76 -9.68
C ALA A 187 -17.10 -5.43 -10.44
N GLY A 188 -16.31 -5.16 -11.48
CA GLY A 188 -16.50 -3.99 -12.34
C GLY A 188 -15.85 -2.70 -11.83
N PHE A 189 -14.78 -2.78 -11.05
CA PHE A 189 -13.96 -1.63 -10.71
C PHE A 189 -13.04 -1.25 -11.89
N ASP A 190 -12.74 0.06 -12.04
CA ASP A 190 -11.85 0.57 -13.08
C ASP A 190 -10.38 0.51 -12.65
N LEU A 191 -10.13 0.69 -11.35
CA LEU A 191 -8.81 0.67 -10.74
C LEU A 191 -8.85 -0.05 -9.40
N ALA A 192 -7.88 -0.94 -9.15
CA ALA A 192 -7.61 -1.48 -7.83
C ALA A 192 -6.23 -0.97 -7.34
N ILE A 193 -6.13 -0.56 -6.07
CA ILE A 193 -4.90 -0.10 -5.45
C ILE A 193 -4.55 -1.05 -4.30
N CYS A 194 -3.41 -1.77 -4.42
CA CYS A 194 -3.04 -2.88 -3.54
C CYS A 194 -1.64 -2.74 -2.95
N GLY A 195 -1.42 -3.39 -1.80
CA GLY A 195 -0.12 -3.57 -1.14
C GLY A 195 0.31 -5.03 -1.07
N HIS A 196 0.66 -5.51 0.14
CA HIS A 196 0.90 -6.90 0.54
C HIS A 196 2.10 -7.61 -0.11
N ALA A 197 2.42 -7.30 -1.36
CA ALA A 197 3.44 -8.03 -2.13
C ALA A 197 4.88 -7.65 -1.75
N HIS A 198 5.08 -6.56 -0.98
CA HIS A 198 6.39 -6.05 -0.59
C HIS A 198 7.41 -5.96 -1.75
N GLY A 199 6.94 -5.65 -2.96
CA GLY A 199 7.78 -5.63 -4.15
C GLY A 199 8.38 -6.99 -4.54
N GLY A 200 7.92 -8.08 -3.93
CA GLY A 200 8.51 -9.41 -4.04
C GLY A 200 9.80 -9.56 -3.24
N GLN A 201 10.02 -8.71 -2.24
CA GLN A 201 11.07 -8.66 -1.23
C GLN A 201 12.49 -8.47 -1.81
N ILE A 202 12.97 -9.40 -2.62
CA ILE A 202 14.22 -9.34 -3.40
C ILE A 202 13.84 -9.23 -4.86
N ARG A 203 14.35 -8.22 -5.55
CA ARG A 203 14.10 -8.01 -6.98
C ARG A 203 15.36 -8.25 -7.79
N LEU A 204 15.27 -9.10 -8.78
CA LEU A 204 16.36 -9.33 -9.73
C LEU A 204 16.07 -8.63 -11.06
N PRO A 205 17.10 -8.07 -11.71
CA PRO A 205 16.95 -7.51 -13.05
C PRO A 205 16.30 -8.54 -14.00
N PHE A 206 15.35 -8.09 -14.80
CA PHE A 206 14.62 -8.89 -15.82
C PHE A 206 13.68 -9.97 -15.25
N ILE A 207 13.81 -10.37 -13.98
CA ILE A 207 12.97 -11.40 -13.34
C ILE A 207 11.87 -10.77 -12.49
N GLY A 208 12.18 -9.65 -11.85
CA GLY A 208 11.24 -9.01 -10.91
C GLY A 208 11.38 -9.55 -9.49
N GLY A 209 10.30 -9.55 -8.73
CA GLY A 209 10.26 -10.02 -7.34
C GLY A 209 10.38 -11.53 -7.22
N LEU A 210 11.06 -12.01 -6.18
CA LEU A 210 11.29 -13.45 -6.01
C LEU A 210 10.22 -14.16 -5.20
N TYR A 211 9.59 -13.46 -4.25
CA TYR A 211 8.57 -14.05 -3.38
C TYR A 211 7.58 -12.98 -2.89
N ALA A 212 6.30 -13.29 -2.94
CA ALA A 212 5.27 -12.48 -2.28
C ALA A 212 4.29 -13.37 -1.52
N PRO A 213 3.80 -12.91 -0.34
CA PRO A 213 2.75 -13.61 0.38
C PRO A 213 1.52 -13.80 -0.53
N GLY A 214 0.79 -14.89 -0.35
CA GLY A 214 -0.39 -15.19 -1.18
C GLY A 214 -0.09 -15.67 -2.61
N GLN A 215 1.04 -15.28 -3.21
CA GLN A 215 1.44 -15.64 -4.58
C GLN A 215 2.60 -16.64 -4.65
N GLY A 216 3.41 -16.78 -3.58
CA GLY A 216 4.53 -17.72 -3.53
C GLY A 216 5.78 -17.22 -4.29
N ARG A 217 6.47 -18.15 -4.99
CA ARG A 217 7.72 -17.88 -5.73
C ARG A 217 7.42 -17.31 -7.11
N LEU A 218 8.26 -16.34 -7.56
CA LEU A 218 8.15 -15.64 -8.83
C LEU A 218 6.74 -15.06 -9.04
N PRO A 219 6.27 -14.23 -8.10
CA PRO A 219 4.92 -13.70 -8.12
C PRO A 219 4.68 -12.77 -9.30
N ARG A 220 3.48 -12.81 -9.86
CA ARG A 220 3.08 -11.94 -10.99
C ARG A 220 2.93 -10.48 -10.55
N TYR A 221 2.25 -10.23 -9.43
CA TYR A 221 1.88 -8.89 -8.97
C TYR A 221 2.77 -8.44 -7.81
N THR A 222 3.78 -7.61 -8.11
CA THR A 222 4.74 -7.20 -7.08
C THR A 222 4.93 -5.71 -6.95
N ALA A 223 4.88 -4.96 -8.04
CA ALA A 223 5.05 -3.51 -8.03
C ALA A 223 4.67 -2.89 -9.38
N GLY A 224 4.01 -1.74 -9.37
CA GLY A 224 3.65 -0.98 -10.56
C GLY A 224 2.24 -1.23 -11.06
N LEU A 225 1.97 -0.80 -12.28
CA LEU A 225 0.66 -0.94 -12.92
C LEU A 225 0.56 -2.28 -13.68
N TYR A 226 -0.61 -2.87 -13.61
CA TYR A 226 -0.98 -4.10 -14.32
C TYR A 226 -2.33 -3.92 -14.99
N ASP A 227 -2.41 -4.22 -16.27
CA ASP A 227 -3.67 -4.22 -17.01
C ASP A 227 -4.34 -5.60 -16.87
N GLU A 228 -5.57 -5.61 -16.37
CA GLU A 228 -6.36 -6.82 -16.12
C GLU A 228 -7.75 -6.71 -16.79
N GLY A 229 -7.72 -6.73 -18.11
CA GLY A 229 -8.91 -6.52 -18.93
C GLY A 229 -9.34 -5.05 -18.92
N ASP A 230 -10.57 -4.76 -18.49
CA ASP A 230 -11.08 -3.40 -18.39
C ASP A 230 -10.63 -2.67 -17.12
N MET A 231 -9.94 -3.36 -16.20
CA MET A 231 -9.44 -2.82 -14.94
C MET A 231 -7.92 -2.69 -14.96
N THR A 232 -7.41 -1.61 -14.37
CA THR A 232 -5.99 -1.49 -14.02
C THR A 232 -5.79 -1.77 -12.54
N MET A 233 -4.64 -2.37 -12.16
CA MET A 233 -4.26 -2.55 -10.76
C MET A 233 -2.90 -1.92 -10.48
N LEU A 234 -2.82 -1.05 -9.47
CA LEU A 234 -1.57 -0.53 -8.91
C LEU A 234 -1.17 -1.37 -7.70
N VAL A 235 0.07 -1.86 -7.70
CA VAL A 235 0.64 -2.60 -6.56
C VAL A 235 1.85 -1.85 -6.02
N SER A 236 1.81 -1.49 -4.74
CA SER A 236 2.93 -0.85 -4.03
C SER A 236 3.97 -1.88 -3.59
N ARG A 237 5.24 -1.43 -3.54
CA ARG A 237 6.33 -2.21 -2.91
C ARG A 237 6.27 -2.17 -1.39
N GLY A 238 5.42 -1.36 -0.81
CA GLY A 238 5.33 -1.16 0.63
C GLY A 238 6.50 -0.38 1.22
N LEU A 239 6.35 0.05 2.46
CA LEU A 239 7.28 0.89 3.20
C LEU A 239 8.20 0.08 4.12
N GLY A 240 7.62 -0.78 4.96
CA GLY A 240 8.34 -1.59 5.93
C GLY A 240 8.65 -3.00 5.45
N ASN A 241 9.21 -3.78 6.34
CA ASN A 241 9.44 -5.22 6.15
C ASN A 241 8.50 -6.00 7.05
N SER A 242 8.01 -7.13 6.57
CA SER A 242 7.27 -8.09 7.38
C SER A 242 8.24 -9.15 7.97
N VAL A 243 8.12 -10.40 7.55
CA VAL A 243 8.90 -11.53 8.08
C VAL A 243 10.38 -11.47 7.65
N PHE A 244 10.64 -11.12 6.39
CA PHE A 244 12.01 -11.07 5.87
C PHE A 244 12.63 -9.69 6.10
N PRO A 245 13.81 -9.60 6.78
CA PRO A 245 14.33 -8.32 7.27
C PRO A 245 15.07 -7.48 6.22
N PHE A 246 15.31 -7.99 5.02
CA PHE A 246 16.11 -7.32 4.02
C PHE A 246 15.36 -7.10 2.72
N ARG A 247 15.59 -5.94 2.10
CA ARG A 247 15.19 -5.60 0.73
C ARG A 247 16.43 -5.56 -0.16
N VAL A 248 16.33 -6.06 -1.37
CA VAL A 248 17.40 -6.02 -2.38
C VAL A 248 16.81 -5.51 -3.69
N ASN A 249 17.37 -4.41 -4.24
CA ASN A 249 16.84 -3.68 -5.41
C ASN A 249 15.35 -3.31 -5.25
N ASN A 250 14.92 -3.03 -4.04
CA ASN A 250 13.51 -2.93 -3.67
C ASN A 250 13.29 -1.96 -2.50
N ARG A 251 13.66 -0.70 -2.68
CA ARG A 251 13.54 0.31 -1.62
C ARG A 251 12.10 0.56 -1.21
N PRO A 252 11.85 1.01 0.05
CA PRO A 252 10.55 1.48 0.51
C PRO A 252 9.95 2.51 -0.43
N GLU A 253 8.67 2.35 -0.80
CA GLU A 253 8.05 3.12 -1.85
C GLU A 253 6.93 4.04 -1.35
N VAL A 254 6.96 5.27 -1.82
CA VAL A 254 5.78 6.16 -1.92
C VAL A 254 5.34 6.13 -3.37
N ALA A 255 4.13 5.67 -3.64
CA ALA A 255 3.58 5.61 -4.99
C ALA A 255 2.64 6.82 -5.22
N ALA A 256 2.95 7.65 -6.21
CA ALA A 256 2.11 8.76 -6.64
C ALA A 256 1.48 8.42 -7.99
N LEU A 257 0.16 8.33 -8.04
CA LEU A 257 -0.63 8.04 -9.23
C LEU A 257 -1.40 9.27 -9.65
N THR A 258 -1.14 9.75 -10.87
CA THR A 258 -1.96 10.76 -11.53
C THR A 258 -2.97 10.06 -12.43
N ILE A 259 -4.25 10.38 -12.28
CA ILE A 259 -5.37 9.88 -13.07
C ILE A 259 -5.90 11.07 -13.90
N GLU A 260 -5.87 10.93 -15.24
CA GLU A 260 -6.23 11.98 -16.21
C GLU A 260 -7.48 11.61 -17.00
#